data_2d946ba3ef6fe0571b4947ae4737dc4e
#
_entry.id   2d946ba3ef6fe0571b4947ae4737dc4e
#
_cell.length_a   1.000
_cell.length_b   1.000
_cell.length_c   1.000
_cell.angle_alpha   90.00
_cell.angle_beta   90.00
_cell.angle_gamma   90.00
#
_symmetry.space_group_name_H-M   'P 1'
#
loop_
_entity.id
_entity.type
_entity.pdbx_description
1 polymer ?
#
loop_
_entity_poly.entity_id
_entity_poly.type
_entity_poly.pdbx_seq_one_letter_code
_entity_poly.pdbx_strand_id
1 'polypeptide(L)'
;MKINARLKKIGDLVEANSFCLDVGCDHALLDIYLVKRNKNIQVVASDIAEGPLSQARKNIKRERLEDKIELRLGDGLDPYTDEINTVIISGMGGRNIIGICKKNPKKLKKIDTFIISPNNYQEDVKRYLCKNGFYIENEEFVKDKNFIYQIIILKKGKKKYSKKEYFFGPVFIIKKGPLFREYYEREMKSREILISILPNNYRLKKLQTRKEIKMIKNEIED
;
A
#
# COMPACT_ATOMS: atom_id res chain seq x y z
N MET A 1 8.60 19.79 9.36
CA MET A 1 7.38 19.39 8.60
C MET A 1 6.66 18.29 9.35
N LYS A 2 5.31 18.34 9.47
CA LYS A 2 4.54 17.33 10.19
C LYS A 2 4.12 16.23 9.19
N ILE A 3 4.66 15.02 9.34
CA ILE A 3 4.28 13.84 8.57
C ILE A 3 3.29 12.98 9.39
N ASN A 4 2.31 12.37 8.75
CA ASN A 4 1.36 11.48 9.41
C ASN A 4 1.96 10.10 9.73
N ALA A 5 1.34 9.35 10.64
CA ALA A 5 1.87 8.07 11.11
C ALA A 5 1.99 7.03 9.99
N ARG A 6 1.07 7.01 9.02
CA ARG A 6 1.11 6.11 7.86
C ARG A 6 2.35 6.34 7.00
N LEU A 7 2.55 7.58 6.53
CA LEU A 7 3.70 7.93 5.69
C LEU A 7 5.02 7.72 6.43
N LYS A 8 5.07 8.09 7.73
CA LYS A 8 6.24 7.82 8.56
C LYS A 8 6.56 6.33 8.60
N LYS A 9 5.56 5.47 8.89
CA LYS A 9 5.76 4.02 8.93
C LYS A 9 6.18 3.45 7.58
N ILE A 10 5.61 3.93 6.45
CA ILE A 10 6.06 3.55 5.11
C ILE A 10 7.53 3.89 4.93
N GLY A 11 7.93 5.12 5.24
CA GLY A 11 9.33 5.54 5.12
C GLY A 11 10.28 4.74 6.00
N ASP A 12 9.83 4.31 7.18
CA ASP A 12 10.62 3.46 8.09
C ASP A 12 10.84 2.03 7.53
N LEU A 13 10.02 1.60 6.60
CA LEU A 13 10.08 0.28 5.97
C LEU A 13 10.85 0.27 4.64
N VAL A 14 11.25 1.44 4.11
CA VAL A 14 12.11 1.52 2.92
C VAL A 14 13.52 1.11 3.29
N GLU A 15 14.08 0.18 2.53
CA GLU A 15 15.46 -0.29 2.71
C GLU A 15 16.48 0.81 2.39
N ALA A 16 17.64 0.75 3.06
CA ALA A 16 18.75 1.65 2.76
C ALA A 16 19.24 1.47 1.32
N ASN A 17 19.74 2.54 0.72
CA ASN A 17 20.24 2.57 -0.67
C ASN A 17 19.17 2.27 -1.74
N SER A 18 17.89 2.38 -1.40
CA SER A 18 16.83 2.27 -2.39
C SER A 18 16.80 3.48 -3.33
N PHE A 19 16.50 3.21 -4.61
CA PHE A 19 16.05 4.24 -5.53
C PHE A 19 14.55 4.07 -5.72
N CYS A 20 13.78 5.00 -5.17
CA CYS A 20 12.33 4.89 -5.04
C CYS A 20 11.58 5.65 -6.13
N LEU A 21 10.45 5.10 -6.57
CA LEU A 21 9.39 5.85 -7.24
C LEU A 21 8.20 5.92 -6.30
N ASP A 22 7.84 7.13 -5.86
CA ASP A 22 6.58 7.38 -5.14
C ASP A 22 5.50 7.81 -6.13
N VAL A 23 4.49 6.96 -6.29
CA VAL A 23 3.39 7.17 -7.24
C VAL A 23 2.21 7.84 -6.54
N GLY A 24 1.89 9.06 -6.96
CA GLY A 24 0.92 9.93 -6.30
C GLY A 24 1.51 10.57 -5.05
N CYS A 25 2.65 11.23 -5.23
CA CYS A 25 3.45 11.82 -4.15
C CYS A 25 2.77 12.97 -3.41
N ASP A 26 1.67 13.52 -3.98
CA ASP A 26 0.92 14.66 -3.44
C ASP A 26 1.85 15.85 -3.17
N HIS A 27 2.22 16.09 -1.93
CA HIS A 27 3.07 17.20 -1.50
C HIS A 27 4.52 16.79 -1.20
N ALA A 28 4.96 15.60 -1.62
CA ALA A 28 6.28 15.00 -1.39
C ALA A 28 6.68 14.90 0.11
N LEU A 29 5.71 14.70 0.99
CA LEU A 29 5.99 14.62 2.43
C LEU A 29 6.73 13.33 2.79
N LEU A 30 6.37 12.21 2.13
CA LEU A 30 7.05 10.93 2.28
C LEU A 30 8.48 11.00 1.74
N ASP A 31 8.64 11.57 0.55
CA ASP A 31 9.91 11.68 -0.17
C ASP A 31 10.96 12.47 0.64
N ILE A 32 10.53 13.63 1.16
CA ILE A 32 11.36 14.45 2.04
C ILE A 32 11.72 13.69 3.33
N TYR A 33 10.79 12.92 3.89
CA TYR A 33 11.07 12.11 5.08
C TYR A 33 12.09 11.03 4.79
N LEU A 34 11.96 10.31 3.66
CA LEU A 34 12.88 9.26 3.22
C LEU A 34 14.31 9.77 3.12
N VAL A 35 14.52 10.85 2.38
CA VAL A 35 15.85 11.42 2.14
C VAL A 35 16.48 11.99 3.41
N LYS A 36 15.68 12.62 4.28
CA LYS A 36 16.18 13.13 5.57
C LYS A 36 16.56 12.01 6.54
N ARG A 37 15.84 10.89 6.51
CA ARG A 37 16.12 9.73 7.34
C ARG A 37 17.36 8.98 6.88
N ASN A 38 17.54 8.85 5.57
CA ASN A 38 18.68 8.16 4.98
C ASN A 38 19.17 8.89 3.73
N LYS A 39 20.34 9.52 3.83
CA LYS A 39 20.95 10.32 2.79
C LYS A 39 21.31 9.53 1.50
N ASN A 40 21.37 8.20 1.58
CA ASN A 40 21.67 7.33 0.44
C ASN A 40 20.42 6.93 -0.36
N ILE A 41 19.22 7.36 0.05
CA ILE A 41 17.98 7.15 -0.71
C ILE A 41 17.85 8.26 -1.75
N GLN A 42 17.55 7.87 -3.00
CA GLN A 42 17.13 8.75 -4.08
C GLN A 42 15.65 8.50 -4.36
N VAL A 43 14.94 9.54 -4.77
CA VAL A 43 13.49 9.45 -5.00
C VAL A 43 13.08 10.16 -6.28
N VAL A 44 12.30 9.46 -7.08
CA VAL A 44 11.43 10.06 -8.09
C VAL A 44 10.04 10.20 -7.46
N ALA A 45 9.63 11.41 -7.18
CA ALA A 45 8.29 11.72 -6.70
C ALA A 45 7.40 12.06 -7.89
N SER A 46 6.33 11.31 -8.11
CA SER A 46 5.49 11.48 -9.29
C SER A 46 4.01 11.70 -8.95
N ASP A 47 3.36 12.48 -9.78
CA ASP A 47 1.90 12.66 -9.73
C ASP A 47 1.36 12.83 -11.15
N ILE A 48 0.08 12.51 -11.35
CA ILE A 48 -0.62 12.71 -12.62
C ILE A 48 -1.01 14.17 -12.85
N ALA A 49 -1.06 14.96 -11.78
CA ALA A 49 -1.51 16.36 -11.81
C ALA A 49 -0.39 17.33 -11.45
N GLU A 50 -0.30 18.43 -12.21
CA GLU A 50 0.71 19.49 -12.00
C GLU A 50 0.51 20.26 -10.67
N GLY A 51 -0.72 20.37 -10.18
CA GLY A 51 -1.03 21.06 -8.92
C GLY A 51 -0.27 20.47 -7.71
N PRO A 52 -0.41 19.16 -7.40
CA PRO A 52 0.37 18.48 -6.38
C PRO A 52 1.88 18.63 -6.58
N LEU A 53 2.38 18.44 -7.82
CA LEU A 53 3.81 18.58 -8.13
C LEU A 53 4.34 20.01 -7.88
N SER A 54 3.53 21.03 -8.16
CA SER A 54 3.90 22.43 -7.85
C SER A 54 4.08 22.63 -6.35
N GLN A 55 3.20 22.06 -5.53
CA GLN A 55 3.34 22.13 -4.08
C GLN A 55 4.51 21.28 -3.57
N ALA A 56 4.71 20.09 -4.15
CA ALA A 56 5.87 19.23 -3.87
C ALA A 56 7.19 19.99 -4.14
N ARG A 57 7.30 20.66 -5.30
CA ARG A 57 8.46 21.49 -5.66
C ARG A 57 8.78 22.55 -4.62
N LYS A 58 7.75 23.27 -4.12
CA LYS A 58 7.94 24.27 -3.05
C LYS A 58 8.45 23.65 -1.76
N ASN A 59 7.91 22.48 -1.39
CA ASN A 59 8.32 21.77 -0.19
C ASN A 59 9.77 21.26 -0.28
N ILE A 60 10.13 20.62 -1.41
CA ILE A 60 11.48 20.11 -1.68
C ILE A 60 12.51 21.25 -1.64
N LYS A 61 12.22 22.37 -2.32
CA LYS A 61 13.08 23.55 -2.33
C LYS A 61 13.27 24.14 -0.93
N ARG A 62 12.19 24.24 -0.14
CA ARG A 62 12.27 24.73 1.25
C ARG A 62 13.20 23.86 2.12
N GLU A 63 13.26 22.57 1.84
CA GLU A 63 14.08 21.59 2.58
C GLU A 63 15.48 21.41 1.96
N ARG A 64 15.77 22.07 0.80
CA ARG A 64 17.05 22.01 0.05
C ARG A 64 17.41 20.57 -0.36
N LEU A 65 16.46 19.87 -1.00
CA LEU A 65 16.58 18.46 -1.38
C LEU A 65 16.39 18.23 -2.89
N GLU A 66 16.59 19.26 -3.71
CA GLU A 66 16.40 19.21 -5.17
C GLU A 66 17.39 18.27 -5.86
N ASP A 67 18.53 18.01 -5.25
CA ASP A 67 19.56 17.06 -5.71
C ASP A 67 19.25 15.59 -5.37
N LYS A 68 18.24 15.33 -4.53
CA LYS A 68 17.88 14.00 -4.02
C LYS A 68 16.48 13.54 -4.42
N ILE A 69 15.60 14.48 -4.72
CA ILE A 69 14.20 14.21 -5.05
C ILE A 69 13.89 14.84 -6.40
N GLU A 70 13.73 13.99 -7.41
CA GLU A 70 13.31 14.39 -8.75
C GLU A 70 11.78 14.36 -8.84
N LEU A 71 11.19 15.40 -9.45
CA LEU A 71 9.74 15.47 -9.70
C LEU A 71 9.44 15.10 -11.15
N ARG A 72 8.53 14.15 -11.36
CA ARG A 72 8.07 13.74 -12.70
C ARG A 72 6.54 13.75 -12.79
N LEU A 73 6.03 14.43 -13.80
CA LEU A 73 4.61 14.31 -14.19
C LEU A 73 4.40 13.00 -14.93
N GLY A 74 3.40 12.20 -14.53
CA GLY A 74 3.08 10.95 -15.23
C GLY A 74 2.01 10.11 -14.55
N ASP A 75 1.37 9.22 -15.31
CA ASP A 75 0.32 8.32 -14.83
C ASP A 75 0.91 6.99 -14.32
N GLY A 76 0.79 6.75 -13.04
CA GLY A 76 1.18 5.49 -12.42
C GLY A 76 2.67 5.17 -12.59
N LEU A 77 2.98 4.11 -13.35
CA LEU A 77 4.37 3.70 -13.59
C LEU A 77 5.04 4.38 -14.80
N ASP A 78 4.42 5.36 -15.47
CA ASP A 78 5.04 6.04 -16.61
C ASP A 78 6.40 6.68 -16.26
N PRO A 79 6.58 7.30 -15.07
CA PRO A 79 7.85 7.85 -14.61
C PRO A 79 8.93 6.82 -14.26
N TYR A 80 8.61 5.54 -14.19
CA TYR A 80 9.55 4.48 -13.84
C TYR A 80 10.69 4.36 -14.86
N THR A 81 11.91 4.25 -14.37
CA THR A 81 13.14 3.92 -15.12
C THR A 81 13.82 2.69 -14.52
N ASP A 82 14.75 2.08 -15.25
CA ASP A 82 15.33 0.78 -14.87
C ASP A 82 16.26 0.85 -13.64
N GLU A 83 16.70 2.03 -13.24
CA GLU A 83 17.49 2.24 -12.02
C GLU A 83 16.61 2.19 -10.74
N ILE A 84 15.32 2.42 -10.88
CA ILE A 84 14.37 2.39 -9.76
C ILE A 84 14.14 0.93 -9.34
N ASN A 85 14.47 0.59 -8.10
CA ASN A 85 14.28 -0.75 -7.56
C ASN A 85 13.06 -0.88 -6.65
N THR A 86 12.57 0.23 -6.10
CA THR A 86 11.46 0.24 -5.14
C THR A 86 10.34 1.16 -5.62
N VAL A 87 9.11 0.65 -5.69
CA VAL A 87 7.92 1.44 -6.02
C VAL A 87 7.02 1.53 -4.80
N ILE A 88 6.64 2.76 -4.46
CA ILE A 88 5.74 3.06 -3.35
C ILE A 88 4.41 3.55 -3.92
N ILE A 89 3.29 2.97 -3.47
CA ILE A 89 1.93 3.42 -3.82
C ILE A 89 1.09 3.45 -2.55
N SER A 90 0.75 4.64 -2.09
CA SER A 90 0.04 4.82 -0.83
C SER A 90 -1.18 5.73 -0.98
N GLY A 91 -2.25 5.42 -0.25
CA GLY A 91 -3.44 6.28 -0.20
C GLY A 91 -4.38 6.17 -1.39
N MET A 92 -4.13 5.24 -2.30
CA MET A 92 -5.00 4.96 -3.44
C MET A 92 -5.95 3.79 -3.16
N GLY A 93 -7.07 3.73 -3.90
CA GLY A 93 -7.92 2.54 -3.92
C GLY A 93 -7.20 1.35 -4.58
N GLY A 94 -7.41 0.14 -4.07
CA GLY A 94 -6.72 -1.05 -4.59
C GLY A 94 -7.00 -1.33 -6.06
N ARG A 95 -8.19 -1.00 -6.58
CA ARG A 95 -8.48 -1.13 -8.01
C ARG A 95 -7.63 -0.20 -8.87
N ASN A 96 -7.33 1.01 -8.38
CA ASN A 96 -6.44 1.96 -9.07
C ASN A 96 -5.01 1.40 -9.10
N ILE A 97 -4.52 0.87 -7.97
CA ILE A 97 -3.19 0.23 -7.91
C ILE A 97 -3.09 -0.91 -8.92
N ILE A 98 -4.11 -1.79 -8.98
CA ILE A 98 -4.15 -2.88 -9.96
C ILE A 98 -4.19 -2.32 -11.40
N GLY A 99 -4.95 -1.24 -11.64
CA GLY A 99 -5.03 -0.55 -12.92
C GLY A 99 -3.67 -0.04 -13.40
N ILE A 100 -2.94 0.66 -12.53
CA ILE A 100 -1.58 1.14 -12.77
C ILE A 100 -0.64 -0.01 -13.18
N CYS A 101 -0.67 -1.11 -12.43
CA CYS A 101 0.16 -2.28 -12.72
C CYS A 101 -0.23 -2.96 -14.06
N LYS A 102 -1.52 -3.01 -14.38
CA LYS A 102 -2.03 -3.59 -15.64
C LYS A 102 -1.62 -2.80 -16.87
N LYS A 103 -1.58 -1.47 -16.79
CA LYS A 103 -1.16 -0.59 -17.89
C LYS A 103 0.31 -0.81 -18.28
N ASN A 104 1.16 -1.17 -17.34
CA ASN A 104 2.60 -1.22 -17.50
C ASN A 104 3.22 -2.60 -17.20
N PRO A 105 2.79 -3.69 -17.89
CA PRO A 105 3.22 -5.06 -17.54
C PRO A 105 4.72 -5.31 -17.76
N LYS A 106 5.36 -4.57 -18.68
CA LYS A 106 6.80 -4.67 -18.91
C LYS A 106 7.60 -4.03 -17.76
N LYS A 107 7.17 -2.85 -17.27
CA LYS A 107 7.79 -2.17 -16.12
C LYS A 107 7.55 -2.96 -14.84
N LEU A 108 6.33 -3.50 -14.65
CA LEU A 108 5.98 -4.34 -13.50
C LEU A 108 6.98 -5.50 -13.31
N LYS A 109 7.42 -6.14 -14.38
CA LYS A 109 8.39 -7.26 -14.33
C LYS A 109 9.80 -6.83 -13.91
N LYS A 110 10.14 -5.55 -14.00
CA LYS A 110 11.47 -5.03 -13.67
C LYS A 110 11.58 -4.55 -12.22
N ILE A 111 10.47 -4.21 -11.58
CA ILE A 111 10.41 -3.74 -10.19
C ILE A 111 10.83 -4.87 -9.26
N ASP A 112 11.70 -4.58 -8.29
CA ASP A 112 12.16 -5.56 -7.30
C ASP A 112 11.28 -5.54 -6.04
N THR A 113 10.91 -4.35 -5.58
CA THR A 113 10.13 -4.16 -4.33
C THR A 113 8.93 -3.24 -4.55
N PHE A 114 7.79 -3.66 -4.04
CA PHE A 114 6.63 -2.79 -3.83
C PHE A 114 6.41 -2.54 -2.35
N ILE A 115 6.13 -1.29 -1.98
CA ILE A 115 5.59 -0.91 -0.68
C ILE A 115 4.24 -0.26 -0.93
N ILE A 116 3.17 -0.94 -0.58
CA ILE A 116 1.81 -0.48 -0.89
C ILE A 116 0.98 -0.29 0.37
N SER A 117 0.14 0.75 0.37
CA SER A 117 -0.85 0.96 1.42
C SER A 117 -2.20 1.33 0.80
N PRO A 118 -2.95 0.31 0.29
CA PRO A 118 -4.23 0.54 -0.37
C PRO A 118 -5.30 0.89 0.66
N ASN A 119 -6.18 1.84 0.30
CA ASN A 119 -7.31 2.23 1.16
C ASN A 119 -8.41 1.16 1.25
N ASN A 120 -8.49 0.27 0.24
CA ASN A 120 -9.47 -0.82 0.13
C ASN A 120 -8.94 -1.91 -0.82
N TYR A 121 -9.67 -3.03 -0.96
CA TYR A 121 -9.33 -4.15 -1.85
C TYR A 121 -7.90 -4.70 -1.65
N GLN A 122 -7.43 -4.75 -0.40
CA GLN A 122 -6.07 -5.22 -0.04
C GLN A 122 -5.83 -6.65 -0.53
N GLU A 123 -6.82 -7.54 -0.34
CA GLU A 123 -6.74 -8.92 -0.81
C GLU A 123 -6.55 -9.00 -2.34
N ASP A 124 -7.33 -8.21 -3.11
CA ASP A 124 -7.24 -8.22 -4.57
C ASP A 124 -5.88 -7.73 -5.06
N VAL A 125 -5.31 -6.69 -4.42
CA VAL A 125 -3.98 -6.18 -4.74
C VAL A 125 -2.91 -7.23 -4.44
N LYS A 126 -2.94 -7.87 -3.27
CA LYS A 126 -2.04 -8.98 -2.91
C LYS A 126 -2.11 -10.10 -3.94
N ARG A 127 -3.32 -10.57 -4.27
CA ARG A 127 -3.52 -11.63 -5.26
C ARG A 127 -2.99 -11.24 -6.64
N TYR A 128 -3.25 -10.01 -7.07
CA TYR A 128 -2.79 -9.53 -8.37
C TYR A 128 -1.27 -9.50 -8.46
N LEU A 129 -0.59 -8.88 -7.50
CA LEU A 129 0.87 -8.78 -7.50
C LEU A 129 1.54 -10.15 -7.34
N CYS A 130 1.02 -11.03 -6.46
CA CYS A 130 1.56 -12.38 -6.33
C CYS A 130 1.41 -13.22 -7.61
N LYS A 131 0.31 -13.07 -8.36
CA LYS A 131 0.16 -13.69 -9.68
C LYS A 131 1.15 -13.16 -10.72
N ASN A 132 1.64 -11.93 -10.54
CA ASN A 132 2.57 -11.27 -11.45
C ASN A 132 4.03 -11.33 -11.01
N GLY A 133 4.38 -12.28 -10.14
CA GLY A 133 5.78 -12.60 -9.83
C GLY A 133 6.34 -11.92 -8.59
N PHE A 134 5.47 -11.56 -7.64
CA PHE A 134 5.86 -11.06 -6.33
C PHE A 134 5.42 -11.99 -5.21
N TYR A 135 6.07 -11.87 -4.05
CA TYR A 135 5.64 -12.51 -2.81
C TYR A 135 5.55 -11.48 -1.68
N ILE A 136 4.69 -11.75 -0.71
CA ILE A 136 4.52 -10.89 0.46
C ILE A 136 5.69 -11.16 1.40
N GLU A 137 6.58 -10.17 1.55
CA GLU A 137 7.73 -10.22 2.42
C GLU A 137 7.39 -9.81 3.84
N ASN A 138 6.67 -8.69 3.98
CA ASN A 138 6.27 -8.19 5.28
C ASN A 138 4.93 -7.46 5.21
N GLU A 139 4.25 -7.37 6.34
CA GLU A 139 2.99 -6.63 6.49
C GLU A 139 2.98 -5.94 7.85
N GLU A 140 2.54 -4.68 7.89
CA GLU A 140 2.44 -3.87 9.10
C GLU A 140 1.11 -3.13 9.17
N PHE A 141 0.50 -3.11 10.35
CA PHE A 141 -0.58 -2.19 10.66
C PHE A 141 -0.02 -0.89 11.21
N VAL A 142 -0.64 0.21 10.85
CA VAL A 142 -0.39 1.52 11.45
C VAL A 142 -1.70 2.23 11.72
N LYS A 143 -1.83 2.78 12.92
CA LYS A 143 -2.97 3.62 13.30
C LYS A 143 -2.59 5.09 13.11
N ASP A 144 -3.40 5.79 12.33
CA ASP A 144 -3.30 7.23 12.16
C ASP A 144 -4.67 7.86 12.42
N LYS A 145 -4.76 8.62 13.49
CA LYS A 145 -6.03 9.12 14.03
C LYS A 145 -7.02 7.95 14.29
N ASN A 146 -8.16 7.96 13.61
CA ASN A 146 -9.22 6.95 13.74
C ASN A 146 -9.12 5.80 12.73
N PHE A 147 -8.14 5.85 11.81
CA PHE A 147 -7.98 4.85 10.75
C PHE A 147 -6.83 3.91 11.05
N ILE A 148 -7.02 2.63 10.68
CA ILE A 148 -5.96 1.62 10.70
C ILE A 148 -5.67 1.26 9.26
N TYR A 149 -4.42 1.43 8.86
CA TYR A 149 -3.95 1.15 7.51
C TYR A 149 -3.11 -0.12 7.50
N GLN A 150 -3.22 -0.88 6.42
CA GLN A 150 -2.29 -1.95 6.09
C GLN A 150 -1.18 -1.39 5.22
N ILE A 151 0.07 -1.72 5.55
CA ILE A 151 1.24 -1.52 4.71
C ILE A 151 1.76 -2.89 4.34
N ILE A 152 1.94 -3.15 3.06
CA ILE A 152 2.32 -4.45 2.52
C ILE A 152 3.60 -4.27 1.72
N ILE A 153 4.63 -5.02 2.07
CA ILE A 153 5.89 -5.07 1.33
C ILE A 153 5.89 -6.35 0.51
N LEU A 154 6.03 -6.19 -0.80
CA LEU A 154 6.16 -7.31 -1.72
C LEU A 154 7.50 -7.23 -2.42
N LYS A 155 8.19 -8.37 -2.51
CA LYS A 155 9.45 -8.50 -3.25
C LYS A 155 9.27 -9.43 -4.44
N LYS A 156 10.12 -9.27 -5.45
CA LYS A 156 10.16 -10.11 -6.62
C LYS A 156 10.45 -11.56 -6.24
N GLY A 157 9.62 -12.47 -6.72
CA GLY A 157 9.71 -13.88 -6.42
C GLY A 157 8.36 -14.57 -6.42
N LYS A 158 8.31 -15.83 -5.99
CA LYS A 158 7.09 -16.63 -5.99
C LYS A 158 6.91 -17.34 -4.64
N LYS A 159 5.71 -17.22 -4.08
CA LYS A 159 5.25 -17.98 -2.92
C LYS A 159 3.76 -18.29 -3.10
N LYS A 160 3.36 -19.48 -2.66
CA LYS A 160 1.94 -19.87 -2.68
C LYS A 160 1.28 -19.46 -1.36
N TYR A 161 0.05 -18.96 -1.46
CA TYR A 161 -0.74 -18.56 -0.32
C TYR A 161 -2.12 -19.18 -0.39
N SER A 162 -2.66 -19.57 0.76
CA SER A 162 -4.04 -20.02 0.95
C SER A 162 -5.02 -18.85 0.81
N LYS A 163 -6.31 -19.15 0.72
CA LYS A 163 -7.36 -18.11 0.75
C LYS A 163 -7.31 -17.29 2.04
N LYS A 164 -7.05 -17.94 3.17
CA LYS A 164 -6.93 -17.32 4.51
C LYS A 164 -5.77 -16.32 4.54
N GLU A 165 -4.58 -16.73 4.02
CA GLU A 165 -3.42 -15.84 3.97
C GLU A 165 -3.62 -14.64 3.04
N TYR A 166 -4.30 -14.79 1.92
CA TYR A 166 -4.64 -13.63 1.10
C TYR A 166 -5.61 -12.68 1.79
N PHE A 167 -6.61 -13.21 2.49
CA PHE A 167 -7.62 -12.41 3.18
C PHE A 167 -7.02 -11.62 4.35
N PHE A 168 -6.37 -12.29 5.27
CA PHE A 168 -5.81 -11.67 6.46
C PHE A 168 -4.43 -11.03 6.23
N GLY A 169 -3.59 -11.68 5.44
CA GLY A 169 -2.16 -11.44 5.30
C GLY A 169 -1.34 -12.53 5.99
N PRO A 170 -0.40 -13.16 5.27
CA PRO A 170 0.40 -14.26 5.82
C PRO A 170 1.28 -13.87 7.00
N VAL A 171 1.73 -12.60 7.04
CA VAL A 171 2.52 -12.08 8.15
C VAL A 171 1.63 -11.62 9.30
N PHE A 172 0.49 -11.02 9.00
CA PHE A 172 -0.47 -10.57 10.01
C PHE A 172 -1.02 -11.70 10.86
N ILE A 173 -1.36 -12.86 10.26
CA ILE A 173 -1.88 -14.02 11.03
C ILE A 173 -0.84 -14.65 11.94
N ILE A 174 0.44 -14.45 11.67
CA ILE A 174 1.53 -14.90 12.55
C ILE A 174 1.75 -13.92 13.69
N LYS A 175 1.77 -12.61 13.38
CA LYS A 175 2.08 -11.55 14.36
C LYS A 175 0.94 -11.26 15.33
N LYS A 176 -0.31 -11.31 14.89
CA LYS A 176 -1.56 -11.08 15.66
C LYS A 176 -1.45 -10.00 16.76
N GLY A 177 -1.02 -8.81 16.43
CA GLY A 177 -0.90 -7.72 17.41
C GLY A 177 -2.25 -7.03 17.73
N PRO A 178 -2.29 -6.08 18.68
CA PRO A 178 -3.51 -5.36 19.05
C PRO A 178 -4.22 -4.66 17.90
N LEU A 179 -3.45 -4.09 16.95
CA LEU A 179 -4.03 -3.44 15.77
C LEU A 179 -4.64 -4.43 14.78
N PHE A 180 -4.15 -5.68 14.72
CA PHE A 180 -4.78 -6.74 13.94
C PHE A 180 -6.19 -7.02 14.46
N ARG A 181 -6.32 -7.23 15.76
CA ARG A 181 -7.63 -7.47 16.40
C ARG A 181 -8.57 -6.28 16.18
N GLU A 182 -8.14 -5.06 16.52
CA GLU A 182 -8.93 -3.84 16.34
C GLU A 182 -9.39 -3.65 14.89
N TYR A 183 -8.50 -3.90 13.91
CA TYR A 183 -8.82 -3.79 12.48
C TYR A 183 -9.91 -4.78 12.08
N TYR A 184 -9.76 -6.05 12.43
CA TYR A 184 -10.71 -7.09 12.02
C TYR A 184 -12.02 -7.06 12.79
N GLU A 185 -12.05 -6.57 14.02
CA GLU A 185 -13.30 -6.25 14.74
C GLU A 185 -14.12 -5.17 14.02
N ARG A 186 -13.45 -4.12 13.51
CA ARG A 186 -14.10 -3.08 12.69
C ARG A 186 -14.60 -3.63 11.36
N GLU A 187 -13.81 -4.45 10.71
CA GLU A 187 -14.16 -5.13 9.47
C GLU A 187 -15.36 -6.08 9.65
N MET A 188 -15.43 -6.78 10.76
CA MET A 188 -16.56 -7.63 11.11
C MET A 188 -17.84 -6.81 11.28
N LYS A 189 -17.80 -5.75 12.09
CA LYS A 189 -18.94 -4.83 12.27
C LYS A 189 -19.44 -4.23 10.96
N SER A 190 -18.52 -3.81 10.09
CA SER A 190 -18.87 -3.28 8.77
C SER A 190 -19.60 -4.32 7.90
N ARG A 191 -19.21 -5.59 7.99
CA ARG A 191 -19.86 -6.69 7.28
C ARG A 191 -21.22 -7.04 7.86
N GLU A 192 -21.40 -6.95 9.17
CA GLU A 192 -22.69 -7.13 9.82
C GLU A 192 -23.69 -6.05 9.39
N ILE A 193 -23.25 -4.79 9.36
CA ILE A 193 -24.05 -3.68 8.83
C ILE A 193 -24.39 -3.92 7.34
N LEU A 194 -23.42 -4.36 6.53
CA LEU A 194 -23.67 -4.67 5.12
C LEU A 194 -24.77 -5.73 4.97
N ILE A 195 -24.74 -6.81 5.75
CA ILE A 195 -25.78 -7.86 5.70
C ILE A 195 -27.15 -7.30 6.05
N SER A 196 -27.26 -6.40 7.02
CA SER A 196 -28.53 -5.84 7.47
C SER A 196 -29.19 -4.95 6.41
N ILE A 197 -28.41 -4.23 5.61
CA ILE A 197 -28.91 -3.30 4.58
C ILE A 197 -29.07 -3.94 3.20
N LEU A 198 -28.43 -5.09 2.95
CA LEU A 198 -28.52 -5.76 1.63
C LEU A 198 -29.95 -6.29 1.38
N PRO A 199 -30.55 -6.03 0.20
CA PRO A 199 -31.82 -6.61 -0.19
C PRO A 199 -31.79 -8.15 -0.20
N ASN A 200 -32.98 -8.78 -0.07
CA ASN A 200 -33.09 -10.24 0.01
C ASN A 200 -32.67 -11.00 -1.24
N ASN A 201 -32.70 -10.37 -2.39
CA ASN A 201 -32.24 -10.95 -3.65
C ASN A 201 -30.71 -11.11 -3.74
N TYR A 202 -29.92 -10.46 -2.87
CA TYR A 202 -28.44 -10.60 -2.81
C TYR A 202 -28.00 -11.82 -1.98
N ARG A 203 -28.68 -12.99 -2.14
CA ARG A 203 -28.42 -14.20 -1.34
C ARG A 203 -26.98 -14.67 -1.34
N LEU A 204 -26.33 -14.72 -2.52
CA LEU A 204 -24.93 -15.15 -2.65
C LEU A 204 -23.97 -14.21 -1.91
N LYS A 205 -24.18 -12.89 -2.04
CA LYS A 205 -23.37 -11.89 -1.33
C LYS A 205 -23.55 -11.99 0.17
N LYS A 206 -24.78 -12.14 0.65
CA LYS A 206 -25.08 -12.37 2.08
C LYS A 206 -24.37 -13.64 2.59
N LEU A 207 -24.41 -14.74 1.84
CA LEU A 207 -23.75 -15.99 2.23
C LEU A 207 -22.21 -15.83 2.30
N GLN A 208 -21.62 -15.20 1.28
CA GLN A 208 -20.19 -14.90 1.26
C GLN A 208 -19.80 -14.03 2.47
N THR A 209 -20.50 -12.94 2.71
CA THR A 209 -20.22 -12.03 3.83
C THR A 209 -20.34 -12.74 5.19
N ARG A 210 -21.34 -13.64 5.39
CA ARG A 210 -21.44 -14.48 6.60
C ARG A 210 -20.23 -15.39 6.78
N LYS A 211 -19.71 -15.99 5.70
CA LYS A 211 -18.48 -16.81 5.76
C LYS A 211 -17.27 -15.99 6.16
N GLU A 212 -17.16 -14.76 5.64
CA GLU A 212 -16.09 -13.83 6.00
C GLU A 212 -16.17 -13.44 7.48
N ILE A 213 -17.38 -13.12 8.00
CA ILE A 213 -17.59 -12.84 9.43
C ILE A 213 -17.15 -14.02 10.30
N LYS A 214 -17.59 -15.24 9.96
CA LYS A 214 -17.19 -16.45 10.69
C LYS A 214 -15.68 -16.65 10.68
N MET A 215 -15.03 -16.41 9.55
CA MET A 215 -13.60 -16.55 9.41
C MET A 215 -12.85 -15.51 10.26
N ILE A 216 -13.34 -14.25 10.27
CA ILE A 216 -12.77 -13.18 11.11
C ILE A 216 -12.93 -13.54 12.59
N LYS A 217 -14.15 -13.92 13.01
CA LYS A 217 -14.43 -14.28 14.41
C LYS A 217 -13.48 -15.35 14.91
N ASN A 218 -13.34 -16.45 14.18
CA ASN A 218 -12.42 -17.53 14.54
C ASN A 218 -10.97 -17.03 14.67
N GLU A 219 -10.51 -16.13 13.75
CA GLU A 219 -9.12 -15.68 13.73
C GLU A 219 -8.76 -14.72 14.86
N ILE A 220 -9.70 -13.91 15.32
CA ILE A 220 -9.46 -12.94 16.41
C ILE A 220 -9.72 -13.51 17.81
N GLU A 221 -10.44 -14.64 17.93
CA GLU A 221 -10.70 -15.36 19.18
C GLU A 221 -9.59 -16.36 19.52
N ASP A 222 -8.85 -16.87 18.50
CA ASP A 222 -7.63 -17.67 18.63
C ASP A 222 -6.40 -16.82 19.04
#